data_2fbd947971483fdd50c8f436643d43c1
#
_entry.id   2fbd947971483fdd50c8f436643d43c1
#
_cell.length_a   1.000
_cell.length_b   1.000
_cell.length_c   1.000
_cell.angle_alpha   90.00
_cell.angle_beta   90.00
_cell.angle_gamma   90.00
#
_symmetry.space_group_name_H-M   'P 1'
#
loop_
_entity.id
_entity.type
_entity.pdbx_description
1 polymer ?
#
loop_
_entity_poly.entity_id
_entity_poly.type
_entity_poly.pdbx_seq_one_letter_code
_entity_poly.pdbx_strand_id
1 'polypeptide(L)'
;VFTKLDMEQEGIASAEQLIMNLNINGNGFDNLAVNADVVDANGGGPRGNNGATSANLRGQGANATLILLNGRRVASHGLNGGVVDLNSIPFAAIERVEVLKDGASAIYGTDAIGGVINFITKSDFQGLVANAATDITEDGGGNIFRYSLVGGWGDLNKDGWNFMTSLAFSDSKRLNGDQRDFVNTF
;
A
#
# COMPACT_ATOMS: atom_id res chain seq x y z
N VAL A 1 -8.51 -12.27 5.56
CA VAL A 1 -7.19 -12.60 4.99
C VAL A 1 -7.32 -12.55 3.49
N PHE A 2 -6.38 -11.89 2.83
CA PHE A 2 -6.26 -11.86 1.37
C PHE A 2 -5.02 -12.65 0.99
N THR A 3 -5.21 -13.72 0.27
CA THR A 3 -4.08 -14.52 -0.26
C THR A 3 -3.57 -13.91 -1.56
N LYS A 4 -2.37 -14.33 -1.99
CA LYS A 4 -1.83 -13.91 -3.28
C LYS A 4 -2.80 -14.24 -4.43
N LEU A 5 -3.44 -15.40 -4.39
CA LEU A 5 -4.39 -15.82 -5.41
C LEU A 5 -5.63 -14.90 -5.45
N ASP A 6 -6.17 -14.53 -4.29
CA ASP A 6 -7.30 -13.60 -4.20
C ASP A 6 -6.94 -12.24 -4.82
N MET A 7 -5.76 -11.73 -4.48
CA MET A 7 -5.25 -10.46 -5.01
C MET A 7 -5.03 -10.49 -6.53
N GLU A 8 -4.49 -11.58 -7.06
CA GLU A 8 -4.30 -11.78 -8.50
C GLU A 8 -5.64 -11.88 -9.25
N GLN A 9 -6.64 -12.57 -8.69
CA GLN A 9 -7.98 -12.68 -9.28
C GLN A 9 -8.72 -11.34 -9.30
N GLU A 10 -8.50 -10.49 -8.31
CA GLU A 10 -9.07 -9.14 -8.22
C GLU A 10 -8.24 -8.09 -9.01
N GLY A 11 -7.14 -8.49 -9.65
CA GLY A 11 -6.28 -7.60 -10.42
C GLY A 11 -5.46 -6.63 -9.54
N ILE A 12 -5.28 -6.93 -8.27
CA ILE A 12 -4.56 -6.09 -7.31
C ILE A 12 -3.05 -6.26 -7.51
N ALA A 13 -2.38 -5.22 -7.98
CA ALA A 13 -0.96 -5.21 -8.28
C ALA A 13 -0.11 -4.38 -7.30
N SER A 14 -0.74 -3.70 -6.34
CA SER A 14 -0.04 -2.87 -5.35
C SER A 14 -0.74 -2.86 -3.99
N ALA A 15 0.00 -2.48 -2.93
CA ALA A 15 -0.58 -2.31 -1.61
C ALA A 15 -1.65 -1.19 -1.58
N GLU A 16 -1.45 -0.13 -2.38
CA GLU A 16 -2.44 0.93 -2.55
C GLU A 16 -3.77 0.39 -3.09
N GLN A 17 -3.74 -0.37 -4.19
CA GLN A 17 -4.94 -0.96 -4.79
C GLN A 17 -5.64 -1.91 -3.81
N LEU A 18 -4.87 -2.70 -3.04
CA LEU A 18 -5.45 -3.55 -2.01
C LEU A 18 -6.22 -2.73 -0.98
N ILE A 19 -5.61 -1.67 -0.45
CA ILE A 19 -6.25 -0.82 0.57
C ILE A 19 -7.49 -0.11 0.01
N MET A 20 -7.45 0.37 -1.22
CA MET A 20 -8.60 1.00 -1.87
C MET A 20 -9.78 0.02 -2.05
N ASN A 21 -9.51 -1.26 -2.27
CA ASN A 21 -10.53 -2.30 -2.38
C ASN A 21 -11.07 -2.80 -1.03
N LEU A 22 -10.44 -2.41 0.10
CA LEU A 22 -10.96 -2.76 1.41
C LEU A 22 -12.22 -1.96 1.75
N ASN A 23 -13.36 -2.62 1.90
CA ASN A 23 -14.65 -2.00 2.24
C ASN A 23 -14.65 -1.19 3.55
N ILE A 24 -13.65 -1.39 4.39
CA ILE A 24 -13.50 -0.71 5.69
C ILE A 24 -12.47 0.41 5.65
N ASN A 25 -11.80 0.62 4.52
CA ASN A 25 -10.89 1.74 4.37
C ASN A 25 -11.71 3.03 4.25
N GLY A 26 -11.32 4.06 5.00
CA GLY A 26 -11.91 5.38 4.90
C GLY A 26 -11.62 6.02 3.55
N ASN A 27 -12.38 7.04 3.22
CA ASN A 27 -12.34 7.79 1.97
C ASN A 27 -10.90 7.96 1.44
N GLY A 28 -10.71 7.78 0.14
CA GLY A 28 -9.45 7.73 -0.59
C GLY A 28 -8.54 8.97 -0.56
N PHE A 29 -8.53 9.73 0.54
CA PHE A 29 -7.64 10.89 0.73
C PHE A 29 -6.21 10.50 1.14
N ASP A 30 -5.97 9.23 1.44
CA ASP A 30 -4.69 8.74 1.95
C ASP A 30 -3.91 7.93 0.89
N ASN A 31 -4.06 8.26 -0.39
CA ASN A 31 -3.42 7.58 -1.52
C ASN A 31 -2.50 8.51 -2.32
N LEU A 32 -1.77 7.93 -3.28
CA LEU A 32 -0.81 8.63 -4.14
C LEU A 32 -1.45 9.74 -4.99
N ALA A 33 -2.76 9.62 -5.31
CA ALA A 33 -3.50 10.57 -6.12
C ALA A 33 -3.89 11.83 -5.33
N VAL A 34 -3.80 11.82 -4.01
CA VAL A 34 -4.11 12.99 -3.19
C VAL A 34 -2.98 13.99 -3.26
N ASN A 35 -3.28 15.15 -3.82
CA ASN A 35 -2.33 16.24 -3.92
C ASN A 35 -1.95 16.76 -2.52
N ALA A 36 -0.64 16.95 -2.30
CA ALA A 36 -0.05 17.40 -1.04
C ALA A 36 -0.57 18.77 -0.54
N ASP A 37 -1.20 19.54 -1.41
CA ASP A 37 -1.63 20.90 -1.12
C ASP A 37 -3.10 21.01 -0.64
N VAL A 38 -3.79 19.90 -0.42
CA VAL A 38 -5.15 19.95 0.14
C VAL A 38 -5.08 20.34 1.61
N VAL A 39 -5.34 21.59 1.90
CA VAL A 39 -5.50 22.11 3.27
C VAL A 39 -6.77 21.51 3.86
N ASP A 40 -6.67 20.97 5.06
CA ASP A 40 -7.86 20.53 5.80
C ASP A 40 -8.83 21.70 5.95
N ALA A 41 -10.08 21.53 5.52
CA ALA A 41 -11.14 22.52 5.65
C ALA A 41 -11.38 22.96 7.12
N ASN A 42 -10.87 22.22 8.09
CA ASN A 42 -10.96 22.52 9.52
C ASN A 42 -9.69 23.21 10.08
N GLY A 43 -8.79 23.72 9.23
CA GLY A 43 -7.61 24.46 9.68
C GLY A 43 -6.47 23.61 10.26
N GLY A 44 -6.56 22.29 10.16
CA GLY A 44 -5.43 21.38 10.36
C GLY A 44 -4.42 21.57 9.21
N GLY A 45 -3.14 21.39 9.52
CA GLY A 45 -2.06 21.61 8.54
C GLY A 45 -2.19 20.86 7.22
N PRO A 46 -1.22 21.01 6.31
CA PRO A 46 -1.30 20.41 4.98
C PRO A 46 -1.45 18.89 5.08
N ARG A 47 -2.53 18.36 4.49
CA ARG A 47 -2.78 16.93 4.34
C ARG A 47 -1.96 16.38 3.18
N GLY A 48 -0.69 16.62 3.17
CA GLY A 48 0.14 16.04 2.14
C GLY A 48 0.86 14.81 2.67
N ASN A 49 0.60 13.66 2.10
CA ASN A 49 1.41 12.47 2.34
C ASN A 49 2.72 12.48 1.55
N ASN A 50 3.03 13.59 0.86
CA ASN A 50 4.24 13.73 0.03
C ASN A 50 4.50 12.51 -0.89
N GLY A 51 3.46 12.00 -1.51
CA GLY A 51 3.50 10.80 -2.36
C GLY A 51 3.45 9.47 -1.59
N ALA A 52 3.28 9.49 -0.28
CA ALA A 52 3.06 8.28 0.49
C ALA A 52 1.60 7.82 0.39
N THR A 53 1.39 6.52 0.38
CA THR A 53 0.07 5.89 0.50
C THR A 53 -0.10 5.32 1.90
N SER A 54 -1.15 5.69 2.59
CA SER A 54 -1.46 5.18 3.93
C SER A 54 -2.80 4.45 3.98
N ALA A 55 -2.97 3.60 4.99
CA ALA A 55 -4.24 2.96 5.26
C ALA A 55 -4.99 3.72 6.35
N ASN A 56 -6.30 3.83 6.20
CA ASN A 56 -7.19 4.51 7.14
C ASN A 56 -8.42 3.65 7.39
N LEU A 57 -8.27 2.63 8.21
CA LEU A 57 -9.38 1.73 8.51
C LEU A 57 -10.47 2.48 9.30
N ARG A 58 -11.72 2.32 8.86
CA ARG A 58 -12.91 2.93 9.45
C ARG A 58 -12.93 4.46 9.46
N GLY A 59 -12.07 5.12 8.68
CA GLY A 59 -11.99 6.59 8.68
C GLY A 59 -11.50 7.21 9.99
N GLN A 60 -10.84 6.43 10.85
CA GLN A 60 -10.33 6.87 12.15
C GLN A 60 -9.04 7.69 12.06
N GLY A 61 -8.52 7.87 10.85
CA GLY A 61 -7.20 8.45 10.58
C GLY A 61 -6.12 7.41 10.38
N ALA A 62 -5.14 7.75 9.56
CA ALA A 62 -4.04 6.83 9.24
C ALA A 62 -3.19 6.49 10.48
N ASN A 63 -3.12 7.39 11.45
CA ASN A 63 -2.41 7.18 12.73
C ASN A 63 -3.08 6.13 13.63
N ALA A 64 -4.34 5.80 13.37
CA ALA A 64 -5.10 4.81 14.13
C ALA A 64 -5.07 3.42 13.46
N THR A 65 -4.40 3.29 12.33
CA THR A 65 -4.25 2.03 11.59
C THR A 65 -2.81 1.53 11.69
N LEU A 66 -2.61 0.44 12.42
CA LEU A 66 -1.29 -0.15 12.60
C LEU A 66 -0.89 -1.02 11.40
N ILE A 67 0.26 -0.74 10.84
CA ILE A 67 0.86 -1.53 9.75
C ILE A 67 1.98 -2.41 10.30
N LEU A 68 1.89 -3.70 10.00
CA LEU A 68 2.90 -4.68 10.36
C LEU A 68 3.47 -5.35 9.10
N LEU A 69 4.74 -5.71 9.17
CA LEU A 69 5.42 -6.60 8.22
C LEU A 69 5.95 -7.80 9.00
N ASN A 70 5.45 -8.99 8.68
CA ASN A 70 5.75 -10.23 9.41
C ASN A 70 5.55 -10.09 10.94
N GLY A 71 4.48 -9.41 11.36
CA GLY A 71 4.15 -9.17 12.76
C GLY A 71 4.98 -8.08 13.45
N ARG A 72 5.89 -7.40 12.74
CA ARG A 72 6.71 -6.30 13.27
C ARG A 72 6.20 -4.97 12.76
N ARG A 73 6.20 -3.94 13.62
CA ARG A 73 5.81 -2.58 13.22
C ARG A 73 6.71 -2.05 12.11
N VAL A 74 6.10 -1.51 11.07
CA VAL A 74 6.80 -0.78 10.01
C VAL A 74 7.06 0.65 10.50
N ALA A 75 8.23 1.18 10.18
CA ALA A 75 8.58 2.56 10.52
C ALA A 75 7.65 3.54 9.79
N SER A 76 7.26 4.59 10.49
CA SER A 76 6.48 5.69 9.89
C SER A 76 7.31 6.49 8.90
N HIS A 77 6.63 7.12 7.94
CA HIS A 77 7.24 7.98 6.93
C HIS A 77 7.95 9.18 7.58
N GLY A 78 9.18 9.48 7.10
CA GLY A 78 10.11 10.37 7.78
C GLY A 78 9.70 11.84 7.84
N LEU A 79 8.80 12.33 6.98
CA LEU A 79 8.46 13.76 6.94
C LEU A 79 7.46 14.17 8.01
N ASN A 80 6.48 13.36 8.31
CA ASN A 80 5.42 13.71 9.26
C ASN A 80 5.31 12.75 10.47
N GLY A 81 6.05 11.62 10.45
CA GLY A 81 6.11 10.67 11.57
C GLY A 81 4.79 9.95 11.94
N GLY A 82 3.70 10.29 11.28
CA GLY A 82 2.37 9.83 11.68
C GLY A 82 1.82 8.67 10.86
N VAL A 83 2.34 8.40 9.68
CA VAL A 83 1.79 7.39 8.75
C VAL A 83 2.88 6.49 8.21
N VAL A 84 2.54 5.24 7.93
CA VAL A 84 3.41 4.31 7.23
C VAL A 84 3.16 4.43 5.73
N ASP A 85 4.22 4.59 4.94
CA ASP A 85 4.12 4.55 3.49
C ASP A 85 4.05 3.10 2.99
N LEU A 86 2.88 2.71 2.53
CA LEU A 86 2.63 1.37 1.99
C LEU A 86 3.39 1.08 0.69
N ASN A 87 3.81 2.12 -0.03
CA ASN A 87 4.62 1.96 -1.24
C ASN A 87 6.04 1.45 -0.93
N SER A 88 6.49 1.61 0.33
CA SER A 88 7.76 1.04 0.80
C SER A 88 7.72 -0.48 0.96
N ILE A 89 6.53 -1.09 0.98
CA ILE A 89 6.35 -2.53 1.14
C ILE A 89 6.45 -3.20 -0.23
N PRO A 90 7.41 -4.12 -0.47
CA PRO A 90 7.57 -4.79 -1.75
C PRO A 90 6.44 -5.79 -2.00
N PHE A 91 5.33 -5.31 -2.57
CA PHE A 91 4.09 -6.07 -2.75
C PHE A 91 4.28 -7.41 -3.48
N ALA A 92 5.21 -7.46 -4.44
CA ALA A 92 5.55 -8.71 -5.16
C ALA A 92 6.15 -9.80 -4.26
N ALA A 93 6.74 -9.43 -3.12
CA ALA A 93 7.27 -10.35 -2.12
C ALA A 93 6.21 -10.81 -1.11
N ILE A 94 5.00 -10.23 -1.13
CA ILE A 94 3.93 -10.56 -0.20
C ILE A 94 3.29 -11.91 -0.60
N GLU A 95 3.05 -12.74 0.40
CA GLU A 95 2.32 -14.00 0.29
C GLU A 95 0.84 -13.82 0.58
N ARG A 96 0.54 -13.08 1.66
CA ARG A 96 -0.83 -12.77 2.09
C ARG A 96 -0.87 -11.51 2.92
N VAL A 97 -2.07 -10.95 3.05
CA VAL A 97 -2.35 -9.80 3.90
C VAL A 97 -3.47 -10.16 4.88
N GLU A 98 -3.21 -9.92 6.15
CA GLU A 98 -4.13 -10.20 7.26
C GLU A 98 -4.67 -8.87 7.79
N VAL A 99 -5.98 -8.71 7.83
CA VAL A 99 -6.62 -7.50 8.36
C VAL A 99 -7.39 -7.86 9.62
N LEU A 100 -6.98 -7.29 10.75
CA LEU A 100 -7.67 -7.40 12.03
C LEU A 100 -8.49 -6.12 12.25
N LYS A 101 -9.81 -6.31 12.24
CA LYS A 101 -10.76 -5.19 12.27
C LYS A 101 -11.12 -4.74 13.68
N ASP A 102 -11.12 -5.64 14.66
CA ASP A 102 -11.62 -5.40 16.00
C ASP A 102 -10.68 -5.95 17.08
N GLY A 103 -10.71 -5.32 18.26
CA GLY A 103 -9.96 -5.77 19.43
C GLY A 103 -8.44 -5.57 19.36
N ALA A 104 -7.94 -4.98 18.27
CA ALA A 104 -6.52 -4.83 18.05
C ALA A 104 -5.84 -3.91 19.08
N SER A 105 -6.53 -2.88 19.54
CA SER A 105 -6.00 -1.91 20.52
C SER A 105 -5.67 -2.54 21.87
N ALA A 106 -6.34 -3.61 22.25
CA ALA A 106 -6.05 -4.34 23.49
C ALA A 106 -4.67 -5.02 23.48
N ILE A 107 -4.16 -5.36 22.27
CA ILE A 107 -2.88 -6.05 22.10
C ILE A 107 -1.79 -5.05 21.65
N TYR A 108 -2.13 -4.15 20.75
CA TYR A 108 -1.18 -3.29 20.06
C TYR A 108 -1.17 -1.83 20.51
N GLY A 109 -2.12 -1.45 21.38
CA GLY A 109 -2.23 -0.09 21.89
C GLY A 109 -3.02 0.86 20.99
N THR A 110 -2.86 2.16 21.24
CA THR A 110 -3.64 3.25 20.62
C THR A 110 -3.49 3.34 19.10
N ASP A 111 -2.35 2.93 18.55
CA ASP A 111 -2.07 2.98 17.11
C ASP A 111 -2.91 1.97 16.30
N ALA A 112 -3.63 1.08 16.98
CA ALA A 112 -4.44 0.03 16.36
C ALA A 112 -5.95 0.18 16.66
N ILE A 113 -6.42 1.39 16.99
CA ILE A 113 -7.85 1.64 17.25
C ILE A 113 -8.70 1.40 16.01
N GLY A 114 -8.24 1.84 14.85
CA GLY A 114 -8.90 1.59 13.56
C GLY A 114 -8.78 0.14 13.08
N GLY A 115 -7.72 -0.54 13.50
CA GLY A 115 -7.40 -1.92 13.12
C GLY A 115 -5.92 -2.13 12.84
N VAL A 116 -5.59 -3.35 12.41
CA VAL A 116 -4.22 -3.76 12.03
C VAL A 116 -4.23 -4.36 10.63
N ILE A 117 -3.24 -4.01 9.84
CA ILE A 117 -2.94 -4.66 8.57
C ILE A 117 -1.54 -5.27 8.66
N ASN A 118 -1.46 -6.59 8.55
CA ASN A 118 -0.21 -7.32 8.62
C ASN A 118 0.13 -7.92 7.26
N PHE A 119 1.20 -7.44 6.66
CA PHE A 119 1.74 -7.97 5.41
C PHE A 119 2.68 -9.12 5.74
N ILE A 120 2.40 -10.30 5.21
CA ILE A 120 3.23 -11.49 5.39
C ILE A 120 3.98 -11.75 4.09
N THR A 121 5.31 -11.77 4.18
CA THR A 121 6.18 -12.08 3.03
C THR A 121 6.29 -13.58 2.82
N LYS A 122 6.62 -13.98 1.61
CA LYS A 122 6.99 -15.35 1.28
C LYS A 122 8.16 -15.79 2.15
N SER A 123 8.10 -16.97 2.73
CA SER A 123 9.10 -17.47 3.69
C SER A 123 10.11 -18.47 3.10
N ASP A 124 9.74 -19.17 2.03
CA ASP A 124 10.58 -20.19 1.39
C ASP A 124 10.38 -20.16 -0.12
N PHE A 125 10.74 -19.02 -0.71
CA PHE A 125 10.55 -18.80 -2.13
C PHE A 125 11.78 -19.27 -2.91
N GLN A 126 11.55 -20.08 -3.95
CA GLN A 126 12.57 -20.57 -4.86
C GLN A 126 12.20 -20.22 -6.29
N GLY A 127 13.16 -19.70 -7.04
CA GLY A 127 12.98 -19.32 -8.44
C GLY A 127 12.99 -17.82 -8.68
N LEU A 128 12.55 -17.43 -9.88
CA LEU A 128 12.52 -16.04 -10.34
C LEU A 128 11.13 -15.73 -10.89
N VAL A 129 10.52 -14.65 -10.40
CA VAL A 129 9.26 -14.13 -10.91
C VAL A 129 9.43 -12.67 -11.30
N ALA A 130 9.08 -12.35 -12.54
CA ALA A 130 8.99 -10.98 -13.03
C ALA A 130 7.53 -10.64 -13.32
N ASN A 131 7.08 -9.47 -12.86
CA ASN A 131 5.74 -8.96 -13.15
C ASN A 131 5.85 -7.56 -13.76
N ALA A 132 4.96 -7.29 -14.72
CA ALA A 132 4.74 -5.97 -15.27
C ALA A 132 3.23 -5.69 -15.26
N ALA A 133 2.85 -4.52 -14.77
CA ALA A 133 1.47 -4.06 -14.76
C ALA A 133 1.42 -2.60 -15.23
N THR A 134 0.32 -2.23 -15.89
CA THR A 134 0.10 -0.86 -16.34
C THR A 134 -1.37 -0.49 -16.13
N ASP A 135 -1.58 0.70 -15.59
CA ASP A 135 -2.89 1.34 -15.54
C ASP A 135 -2.89 2.44 -16.60
N ILE A 136 -3.77 2.32 -17.58
CA ILE A 136 -3.90 3.26 -18.70
C ILE A 136 -5.25 3.97 -18.56
N THR A 137 -5.21 5.29 -18.58
CA THR A 137 -6.43 6.11 -18.56
C THR A 137 -6.91 6.38 -19.98
N GLU A 138 -8.23 6.34 -20.21
CA GLU A 138 -8.83 6.55 -21.54
C GLU A 138 -8.55 7.95 -22.09
N ASP A 139 -8.63 8.98 -21.23
CA ASP A 139 -8.45 10.37 -21.63
C ASP A 139 -7.00 10.87 -21.58
N GLY A 140 -6.04 9.96 -21.44
CA GLY A 140 -4.62 10.30 -21.32
C GLY A 140 -4.25 10.94 -19.97
N GLY A 141 -2.95 11.00 -19.68
CA GLY A 141 -2.41 11.47 -18.39
C GLY A 141 -2.67 10.51 -17.22
N GLY A 142 -1.82 10.54 -16.21
CA GLY A 142 -2.00 9.71 -15.03
C GLY A 142 -1.72 8.21 -15.20
N ASN A 143 -1.14 7.78 -16.31
CA ASN A 143 -0.77 6.38 -16.52
C ASN A 143 0.25 5.94 -15.48
N ILE A 144 0.10 4.70 -15.00
CA ILE A 144 1.03 4.13 -14.02
C ILE A 144 1.62 2.85 -14.59
N PHE A 145 2.95 2.75 -14.53
CA PHE A 145 3.70 1.57 -14.95
C PHE A 145 4.40 0.97 -13.73
N ARG A 146 4.19 -0.32 -13.49
CA ARG A 146 4.79 -1.05 -12.37
C ARG A 146 5.57 -2.24 -12.88
N TYR A 147 6.79 -2.38 -12.39
CA TYR A 147 7.64 -3.53 -12.67
C TYR A 147 8.13 -4.10 -11.36
N SER A 148 8.14 -5.42 -11.25
CA SER A 148 8.70 -6.07 -10.08
C SER A 148 9.43 -7.36 -10.47
N LEU A 149 10.48 -7.65 -9.71
CA LEU A 149 11.29 -8.85 -9.82
C LEU A 149 11.47 -9.42 -8.42
N VAL A 150 11.18 -10.72 -8.28
CA VAL A 150 11.40 -11.46 -7.04
C VAL A 150 12.24 -12.67 -7.36
N GLY A 151 13.38 -12.81 -6.69
CA GLY A 151 14.26 -13.97 -6.79
C GLY A 151 14.46 -14.63 -5.44
N GLY A 152 14.54 -15.96 -5.42
CA GLY A 152 14.78 -16.72 -4.21
C GLY A 152 15.61 -17.96 -4.45
N TRP A 153 16.45 -18.28 -3.47
CA TRP A 153 17.35 -19.43 -3.44
C TRP A 153 17.37 -20.08 -2.08
N GLY A 154 17.67 -21.39 -2.10
CA GLY A 154 17.72 -22.22 -0.90
C GLY A 154 16.34 -22.76 -0.55
N ASP A 155 16.33 -23.85 0.21
CA ASP A 155 15.13 -24.54 0.69
C ASP A 155 15.27 -24.68 2.21
N LEU A 156 14.37 -24.06 2.96
CA LEU A 156 14.42 -24.07 4.43
C LEU A 156 14.39 -25.48 5.01
N ASN A 157 13.70 -26.41 4.34
CA ASN A 157 13.56 -27.78 4.84
C ASN A 157 14.75 -28.66 4.50
N LYS A 158 15.46 -28.39 3.37
CA LYS A 158 16.60 -29.18 2.91
C LYS A 158 17.93 -28.58 3.32
N ASP A 159 18.06 -27.25 3.09
CA ASP A 159 19.30 -26.52 3.24
C ASP A 159 19.40 -25.78 4.57
N GLY A 160 18.29 -25.65 5.29
CA GLY A 160 18.19 -24.92 6.54
C GLY A 160 18.24 -23.40 6.36
N TRP A 161 18.23 -22.89 5.13
CA TRP A 161 18.22 -21.47 4.80
C TRP A 161 17.46 -21.18 3.51
N ASN A 162 16.94 -19.98 3.40
CA ASN A 162 16.38 -19.41 2.17
C ASN A 162 16.78 -17.93 2.08
N PHE A 163 17.20 -17.51 0.91
CA PHE A 163 17.49 -16.13 0.60
C PHE A 163 16.49 -15.63 -0.46
N MET A 164 15.79 -14.56 -0.15
CA MET A 164 14.86 -13.92 -1.08
C MET A 164 15.23 -12.44 -1.25
N THR A 165 15.17 -11.98 -2.48
CA THR A 165 15.31 -10.56 -2.84
C THR A 165 14.14 -10.12 -3.71
N SER A 166 13.74 -8.86 -3.54
CA SER A 166 12.71 -8.25 -4.38
C SER A 166 13.14 -6.85 -4.80
N LEU A 167 12.85 -6.52 -6.06
CA LEU A 167 12.99 -5.19 -6.62
C LEU A 167 11.63 -4.77 -7.15
N ALA A 168 11.23 -3.55 -6.86
CA ALA A 168 10.00 -2.98 -7.40
C ALA A 168 10.29 -1.56 -7.91
N PHE A 169 9.70 -1.24 -9.05
CA PHE A 169 9.77 0.08 -9.66
C PHE A 169 8.36 0.49 -10.08
N SER A 170 7.98 1.72 -9.77
CA SER A 170 6.71 2.31 -10.19
C SER A 170 6.96 3.70 -10.76
N ASP A 171 6.42 3.96 -11.95
CA ASP A 171 6.46 5.26 -12.63
C ASP A 171 5.03 5.74 -12.85
N SER A 172 4.66 6.81 -12.15
CA SER A 172 3.34 7.44 -12.27
C SER A 172 3.47 8.72 -13.09
N LYS A 173 2.82 8.75 -14.23
CA LYS A 173 2.78 9.93 -15.09
C LYS A 173 1.86 10.99 -14.49
N ARG A 174 2.25 12.26 -14.67
CA ARG A 174 1.45 13.39 -14.21
C ARG A 174 0.08 13.38 -14.86
N LEU A 175 -0.94 13.66 -14.05
CA LEU A 175 -2.28 14.00 -14.50
C LEU A 175 -2.46 15.51 -14.31
N ASN A 176 -2.71 16.23 -15.42
CA ASN A 176 -3.01 17.65 -15.37
C ASN A 176 -4.52 17.87 -15.39
N GLY A 177 -4.99 18.95 -14.77
CA GLY A 177 -6.43 19.28 -14.71
C GLY A 177 -7.06 19.49 -16.09
N ASP A 178 -6.30 20.05 -17.04
CA ASP A 178 -6.74 20.27 -18.43
C ASP A 178 -6.97 18.96 -19.23
N GLN A 179 -6.54 17.83 -18.71
CA GLN A 179 -6.78 16.51 -19.28
C GLN A 179 -8.10 15.88 -18.81
N ARG A 180 -8.96 16.63 -18.12
CA ARG A 180 -10.26 16.16 -17.64
C ARG A 180 -11.31 17.22 -17.87
N ASP A 181 -12.35 16.88 -18.62
CA ASP A 181 -13.43 17.80 -19.02
C ASP A 181 -14.17 18.42 -17.85
N PHE A 182 -14.30 17.69 -16.73
CA PHE A 182 -14.98 18.18 -15.53
C PHE A 182 -14.20 19.23 -14.75
N VAL A 183 -12.90 19.42 -15.01
CA VAL A 183 -12.07 20.44 -14.35
C VAL A 183 -12.14 21.78 -15.09
N ASN A 184 -12.47 21.78 -16.37
CA ASN A 184 -12.44 22.96 -17.24
C ASN A 184 -13.78 23.73 -17.30
N THR A 185 -14.71 23.45 -16.40
CA THR A 185 -16.07 24.05 -16.35
C THR A 185 -16.16 25.34 -15.51
N PHE A 186 -15.09 26.15 -15.45
CA PHE A 186 -15.12 27.46 -14.81
C PHE A 186 -14.80 28.58 -15.81
#